data_369dd617322975d703c8b84582803af4
#
_entry.id   369dd617322975d703c8b84582803af4
#
_cell.length_a   1.000
_cell.length_b   1.000
_cell.length_c   1.000
_cell.angle_alpha   90.00
_cell.angle_beta   90.00
_cell.angle_gamma   90.00
#
_symmetry.space_group_name_H-M   'P 1'
#
loop_
_entity.id
_entity.type
_entity.pdbx_description
1 polymer ?
#
loop_
_entity_poly.entity_id
_entity_poly.type
_entity_poly.pdbx_seq_one_letter_code
_entity_poly.pdbx_strand_id
1 'polypeptide(L)'
;MPQKEASNFELRTFTENDYDGIVALRNSLYPNHLTTVKMVRHHDKAHKGKIKQKRFILEENEVIIVCAGYSQFIDAYHPQKFVIYIHVDDDNINRGLGSASYNFLIKQLQQFDPIKIISEVNEIHLRGIRFLEDRGFTMSMKEQESQLDLTVYRPEKYHEEIARVLNQGFRIVTLSEFREEDNKADHKCWKFERVVSPDMPWTDPITVPEFDHYKEYFLAHPRFNPDSWFIVLDDKTIVGLNNLWKTSMETIISTGLTGVLRKYRRNGVATALKHTSLSWAKKQGYKSIRTNNVDSNEGMLSINLKIGFKFIPAWLVFDKIIKEKK
;
A
#
# COMPACT_ATOMS: atom_id res chain seq x y z
N MET A 1 -14.13 32.70 21.80
CA MET A 1 -13.72 31.69 22.80
C MET A 1 -12.21 31.89 23.01
N PRO A 2 -11.69 31.94 24.25
CA PRO A 2 -10.28 32.20 24.48
C PRO A 2 -9.46 31.07 23.85
N GLN A 3 -8.45 31.45 23.07
CA GLN A 3 -7.41 30.53 22.62
C GLN A 3 -6.74 29.98 23.90
N LYS A 4 -6.94 28.70 24.19
CA LYS A 4 -6.12 27.99 25.16
C LYS A 4 -4.68 28.15 24.71
N GLU A 5 -3.86 28.69 25.59
CA GLU A 5 -2.40 28.78 25.40
C GLU A 5 -1.89 27.47 24.83
N ALA A 6 -1.12 27.59 23.75
CA ALA A 6 -0.41 26.46 23.16
C ALA A 6 0.53 25.92 24.23
N SER A 7 0.11 24.89 24.96
CA SER A 7 1.03 24.15 25.81
C SER A 7 2.26 23.77 24.97
N ASN A 8 3.44 24.02 25.48
CA ASN A 8 4.73 23.71 24.81
C ASN A 8 4.84 22.19 24.64
N PHE A 9 4.28 21.68 23.54
CA PHE A 9 4.46 20.29 23.13
C PHE A 9 5.75 20.16 22.34
N GLU A 10 6.70 19.43 22.86
CA GLU A 10 7.96 19.19 22.17
C GLU A 10 7.98 17.77 21.58
N LEU A 11 7.98 17.71 20.23
CA LEU A 11 8.18 16.46 19.52
C LEU A 11 9.65 16.08 19.55
N ARG A 12 9.96 14.94 20.16
CA ARG A 12 11.30 14.35 20.11
C ARG A 12 11.48 13.44 18.88
N THR A 13 12.72 13.26 18.47
CA THR A 13 13.04 12.29 17.41
C THR A 13 12.75 10.86 17.89
N PHE A 14 12.17 10.05 17.02
CA PHE A 14 11.95 8.63 17.19
C PHE A 14 13.26 7.87 17.43
N THR A 15 13.22 6.86 18.27
CA THR A 15 14.30 5.92 18.57
C THR A 15 13.86 4.47 18.42
N GLU A 16 14.80 3.54 18.48
CA GLU A 16 14.53 2.09 18.40
C GLU A 16 13.56 1.59 19.49
N ASN A 17 13.50 2.26 20.64
CA ASN A 17 12.61 1.86 21.76
C ASN A 17 11.15 2.24 21.52
N ASP A 18 10.87 3.07 20.53
CA ASP A 18 9.54 3.60 20.28
C ASP A 18 8.68 2.73 19.35
N TYR A 19 9.26 1.65 18.76
CA TYR A 19 8.52 0.84 17.79
C TYR A 19 7.22 0.26 18.33
N ASP A 20 7.22 -0.27 19.53
CA ASP A 20 6.02 -0.86 20.12
C ASP A 20 4.93 0.20 20.34
N GLY A 21 5.31 1.37 20.85
CA GLY A 21 4.38 2.48 21.11
C GLY A 21 3.77 3.04 19.83
N ILE A 22 4.57 3.29 18.75
CA ILE A 22 4.01 3.78 17.49
C ILE A 22 3.14 2.76 16.78
N VAL A 23 3.44 1.47 16.92
CA VAL A 23 2.60 0.39 16.38
C VAL A 23 1.29 0.31 17.15
N ALA A 24 1.32 0.38 18.49
CA ALA A 24 0.12 0.41 19.33
C ALA A 24 -0.78 1.59 18.95
N LEU A 25 -0.23 2.83 18.88
CA LEU A 25 -0.96 4.02 18.48
C LEU A 25 -1.58 3.88 17.08
N ARG A 26 -0.80 3.40 16.09
CA ARG A 26 -1.32 3.23 14.74
C ARG A 26 -2.44 2.20 14.68
N ASN A 27 -2.30 1.10 15.38
CA ASN A 27 -3.27 0.01 15.38
C ASN A 27 -4.57 0.38 16.11
N SER A 28 -4.53 1.26 17.12
CA SER A 28 -5.75 1.81 17.75
C SER A 28 -6.55 2.67 16.77
N LEU A 29 -5.86 3.49 15.97
CA LEU A 29 -6.49 4.36 14.96
C LEU A 29 -7.00 3.59 13.73
N TYR A 30 -6.34 2.48 13.36
CA TYR A 30 -6.67 1.68 12.17
C TYR A 30 -6.84 0.19 12.52
N PRO A 31 -7.85 -0.20 13.32
CA PRO A 31 -8.01 -1.58 13.80
C PRO A 31 -8.27 -2.59 12.67
N ASN A 32 -8.73 -2.10 11.52
CA ASN A 32 -8.94 -2.93 10.33
C ASN A 32 -7.71 -3.04 9.40
N HIS A 33 -6.60 -2.35 9.73
CA HIS A 33 -5.37 -2.29 8.93
C HIS A 33 -4.13 -2.43 9.82
N LEU A 34 -4.10 -3.51 10.60
CA LEU A 34 -3.04 -3.73 11.59
C LEU A 34 -1.65 -3.84 10.95
N THR A 35 -0.67 -3.30 11.63
CA THR A 35 0.76 -3.49 11.34
C THR A 35 1.47 -4.16 12.51
N THR A 36 2.74 -4.51 12.34
CA THR A 36 3.58 -5.10 13.38
C THR A 36 4.93 -4.38 13.43
N VAL A 37 5.59 -4.44 14.58
CA VAL A 37 6.96 -3.93 14.72
C VAL A 37 7.89 -4.51 13.66
N LYS A 38 7.77 -5.81 13.37
CA LYS A 38 8.57 -6.47 12.33
C LYS A 38 8.40 -5.84 10.95
N MET A 39 7.17 -5.42 10.60
CA MET A 39 6.90 -4.76 9.31
C MET A 39 7.47 -3.35 9.27
N VAL A 40 7.27 -2.56 10.33
CA VAL A 40 7.78 -1.18 10.39
C VAL A 40 9.31 -1.19 10.37
N ARG A 41 9.97 -2.07 11.13
CA ARG A 41 11.43 -2.25 11.09
C ARG A 41 11.94 -2.68 9.72
N HIS A 42 11.22 -3.59 9.06
CA HIS A 42 11.58 -4.00 7.70
C HIS A 42 11.55 -2.83 6.72
N HIS A 43 10.46 -2.05 6.74
CA HIS A 43 10.32 -0.84 5.92
C HIS A 43 11.47 0.14 6.19
N ASP A 44 11.72 0.48 7.45
CA ASP A 44 12.76 1.44 7.83
C ASP A 44 14.15 0.96 7.38
N LYS A 45 14.45 -0.33 7.56
CA LYS A 45 15.71 -0.93 7.13
C LYS A 45 15.89 -0.91 5.61
N ALA A 46 14.86 -1.32 4.87
CA ALA A 46 14.91 -1.42 3.41
C ALA A 46 15.08 -0.04 2.74
N HIS A 47 14.57 1.03 3.38
CA HIS A 47 14.64 2.40 2.86
C HIS A 47 15.80 3.22 3.40
N LYS A 48 16.57 2.69 4.37
CA LYS A 48 17.68 3.41 5.01
C LYS A 48 18.71 3.91 3.99
N GLY A 49 18.93 5.23 3.97
CA GLY A 49 19.86 5.87 3.04
C GLY A 49 19.38 6.01 1.59
N LYS A 50 18.20 5.46 1.23
CA LYS A 50 17.64 5.52 -0.12
C LYS A 50 16.64 6.66 -0.30
N ILE A 51 15.90 6.98 0.77
CA ILE A 51 14.95 8.09 0.79
C ILE A 51 15.18 8.96 2.03
N LYS A 52 14.71 10.20 1.96
CA LYS A 52 14.63 11.08 3.13
C LYS A 52 13.38 10.73 3.91
N GLN A 53 13.58 10.22 5.12
CA GLN A 53 12.48 9.90 6.04
C GLN A 53 12.88 10.26 7.47
N LYS A 54 11.93 10.75 8.26
CA LYS A 54 12.12 11.00 9.68
C LYS A 54 10.79 10.91 10.42
N ARG A 55 10.88 10.41 11.65
CA ARG A 55 9.72 10.21 12.52
C ARG A 55 9.96 10.92 13.84
N PHE A 56 8.89 11.48 14.39
CA PHE A 56 8.89 12.22 15.64
C PHE A 56 7.71 11.73 16.48
N ILE A 57 7.88 11.76 17.78
CA ILE A 57 6.86 11.35 18.73
C ILE A 57 6.65 12.39 19.82
N LEU A 58 5.45 12.38 20.40
CA LEU A 58 5.14 12.99 21.69
C LEU A 58 4.67 11.88 22.62
N GLU A 59 5.25 11.87 23.81
CA GLU A 59 4.99 10.88 24.84
C GLU A 59 4.49 11.59 26.12
N GLU A 60 3.44 11.05 26.73
CA GLU A 60 2.95 11.46 28.03
C GLU A 60 2.74 10.23 28.90
N ASN A 61 3.27 10.23 30.12
CA ASN A 61 3.16 9.10 31.05
C ASN A 61 3.60 7.76 30.43
N GLU A 62 4.72 7.74 29.74
CA GLU A 62 5.28 6.55 29.04
C GLU A 62 4.40 6.02 27.89
N VAL A 63 3.37 6.76 27.47
CA VAL A 63 2.52 6.41 26.34
C VAL A 63 2.76 7.38 25.18
N ILE A 64 3.00 6.85 23.99
CA ILE A 64 3.10 7.65 22.77
C ILE A 64 1.71 8.08 22.35
N ILE A 65 1.42 9.37 22.47
CA ILE A 65 0.14 9.99 22.10
C ILE A 65 0.15 10.68 20.75
N VAL A 66 1.34 10.96 20.19
CA VAL A 66 1.51 11.46 18.83
C VAL A 66 2.65 10.73 18.15
N CYS A 67 2.41 10.32 16.92
CA CYS A 67 3.45 9.91 15.99
C CYS A 67 3.28 10.70 14.69
N ALA A 68 4.27 11.52 14.34
CA ALA A 68 4.26 12.35 13.15
C ALA A 68 5.55 12.16 12.36
N GLY A 69 5.49 12.24 11.04
CA GLY A 69 6.69 12.07 10.25
C GLY A 69 6.54 12.48 8.80
N TYR A 70 7.66 12.43 8.11
CA TYR A 70 7.72 12.59 6.67
C TYR A 70 8.57 11.49 6.03
N SER A 71 8.26 11.19 4.78
CA SER A 71 9.05 10.31 3.92
C SER A 71 8.92 10.74 2.46
N GLN A 72 9.78 10.19 1.61
CA GLN A 72 9.58 10.22 0.16
C GLN A 72 8.96 8.89 -0.28
N PHE A 73 8.17 8.89 -1.36
CA PHE A 73 7.75 7.66 -2.00
C PHE A 73 8.91 7.02 -2.73
N ILE A 74 9.15 5.73 -2.52
CA ILE A 74 10.16 4.99 -3.27
C ILE A 74 9.65 4.59 -4.65
N ASP A 75 8.37 4.23 -4.75
CA ASP A 75 7.73 3.75 -5.97
C ASP A 75 7.27 4.90 -6.90
N ALA A 76 7.40 6.15 -6.44
CA ALA A 76 7.16 7.37 -7.21
C ALA A 76 8.15 8.44 -6.74
N TYR A 77 9.44 8.10 -6.76
CA TYR A 77 10.50 8.93 -6.16
C TYR A 77 10.66 10.27 -6.86
N HIS A 78 10.66 11.34 -6.04
CA HIS A 78 11.06 12.67 -6.45
C HIS A 78 11.77 13.38 -5.28
N PRO A 79 12.93 14.05 -5.48
CA PRO A 79 13.73 14.59 -4.39
C PRO A 79 13.04 15.69 -3.55
N GLN A 80 12.00 16.34 -4.10
CA GLN A 80 11.28 17.45 -3.48
C GLN A 80 9.78 17.14 -3.22
N LYS A 81 9.32 15.90 -3.37
CA LYS A 81 7.96 15.47 -3.00
C LYS A 81 8.01 14.65 -1.74
N PHE A 82 7.16 14.98 -0.79
CA PHE A 82 7.14 14.35 0.53
C PHE A 82 5.75 13.92 0.92
N VAL A 83 5.66 12.75 1.52
CA VAL A 83 4.47 12.30 2.25
C VAL A 83 4.63 12.72 3.70
N ILE A 84 3.58 13.26 4.29
CA ILE A 84 3.50 13.48 5.74
C ILE A 84 2.36 12.64 6.33
N TYR A 85 2.54 12.24 7.57
CA TYR A 85 1.49 11.63 8.36
C TYR A 85 1.53 12.15 9.80
N ILE A 86 0.36 12.24 10.43
CA ILE A 86 0.20 12.70 11.81
C ILE A 86 -0.87 11.81 12.46
N HIS A 87 -0.45 10.95 13.36
CA HIS A 87 -1.31 10.13 14.18
C HIS A 87 -1.39 10.76 15.57
N VAL A 88 -2.59 11.08 16.00
CA VAL A 88 -2.86 11.58 17.36
C VAL A 88 -3.83 10.61 18.00
N ASP A 89 -3.52 10.17 19.20
CA ASP A 89 -4.37 9.31 19.98
C ASP A 89 -5.77 9.92 20.19
N ASP A 90 -6.83 9.13 20.07
CA ASP A 90 -8.22 9.61 20.08
C ASP A 90 -8.61 10.28 21.40
N ASP A 91 -8.06 9.84 22.54
CA ASP A 91 -8.31 10.46 23.84
C ASP A 91 -7.61 11.82 23.99
N ASN A 92 -6.65 12.12 23.11
CA ASN A 92 -5.82 13.33 23.15
C ASN A 92 -6.15 14.35 22.03
N ILE A 93 -7.24 14.16 21.33
CA ILE A 93 -7.73 15.10 20.31
C ILE A 93 -8.20 16.42 20.94
N ASN A 94 -8.36 17.47 20.11
CA ASN A 94 -8.77 18.85 20.52
C ASN A 94 -7.78 19.57 21.46
N ARG A 95 -6.58 19.03 21.66
CA ARG A 95 -5.51 19.66 22.44
C ARG A 95 -4.53 20.51 21.58
N GLY A 96 -4.80 20.64 20.27
CA GLY A 96 -3.92 21.35 19.33
C GLY A 96 -2.73 20.53 18.83
N LEU A 97 -2.59 19.26 19.27
CA LEU A 97 -1.42 18.41 18.96
C LEU A 97 -1.22 18.19 17.45
N GLY A 98 -2.29 17.94 16.71
CA GLY A 98 -2.21 17.78 15.25
C GLY A 98 -1.70 19.05 14.55
N SER A 99 -2.18 20.24 14.97
CA SER A 99 -1.73 21.52 14.41
C SER A 99 -0.28 21.82 14.72
N ALA A 100 0.14 21.57 15.96
CA ALA A 100 1.54 21.74 16.37
C ALA A 100 2.46 20.81 15.59
N SER A 101 2.08 19.52 15.44
CA SER A 101 2.82 18.53 14.66
C SER A 101 2.93 18.92 13.18
N TYR A 102 1.84 19.38 12.58
CA TYR A 102 1.85 19.85 11.20
C TYR A 102 2.83 21.02 11.01
N ASN A 103 2.74 22.06 11.83
CA ASN A 103 3.62 23.21 11.73
C ASN A 103 5.09 22.81 11.93
N PHE A 104 5.35 21.90 12.84
CA PHE A 104 6.69 21.34 13.05
C PHE A 104 7.20 20.61 11.81
N LEU A 105 6.40 19.71 11.21
CA LEU A 105 6.79 18.98 10.00
C LEU A 105 7.04 19.92 8.81
N ILE A 106 6.18 20.92 8.61
CA ILE A 106 6.38 21.92 7.55
C ILE A 106 7.71 22.63 7.71
N LYS A 107 8.06 23.04 8.95
CA LYS A 107 9.36 23.65 9.26
C LYS A 107 10.52 22.69 8.97
N GLN A 108 10.39 21.40 9.33
CA GLN A 108 11.40 20.38 9.03
C GLN A 108 11.60 20.18 7.52
N LEU A 109 10.54 20.28 6.74
CA LEU A 109 10.59 20.07 5.29
C LEU A 109 11.21 21.26 4.52
N GLN A 110 11.21 22.47 5.06
CA GLN A 110 11.78 23.67 4.40
C GLN A 110 13.22 23.47 3.91
N GLN A 111 14.05 22.73 4.65
CA GLN A 111 15.43 22.43 4.27
C GLN A 111 15.58 21.67 2.95
N PHE A 112 14.52 21.02 2.48
CA PHE A 112 14.51 20.20 1.25
C PHE A 112 13.86 20.93 0.07
N ASP A 113 13.41 22.16 0.27
CA ASP A 113 12.74 22.97 -0.74
C ASP A 113 11.58 22.23 -1.44
N PRO A 114 10.55 21.75 -0.70
CA PRO A 114 9.53 20.89 -1.23
C PRO A 114 8.67 21.62 -2.28
N ILE A 115 8.30 20.89 -3.34
CA ILE A 115 7.36 21.37 -4.37
C ILE A 115 5.94 20.85 -4.12
N LYS A 116 5.82 19.66 -3.50
CA LYS A 116 4.54 19.00 -3.23
C LYS A 116 4.62 18.25 -1.90
N ILE A 117 3.57 18.36 -1.11
CA ILE A 117 3.35 17.56 0.11
C ILE A 117 2.10 16.72 -0.11
N ILE A 118 2.18 15.45 0.26
CA ILE A 118 1.13 14.45 0.11
C ILE A 118 0.74 13.95 1.49
N SER A 119 -0.53 13.64 1.69
CA SER A 119 -1.01 12.95 2.88
C SER A 119 -2.13 11.99 2.51
N GLU A 120 -2.24 10.89 3.25
CA GLU A 120 -3.29 9.89 3.04
C GLU A 120 -4.18 9.81 4.28
N VAL A 121 -5.48 9.63 4.06
CA VAL A 121 -6.44 9.46 5.13
C VAL A 121 -7.53 8.48 4.71
N ASN A 122 -7.94 7.57 5.60
CA ASN A 122 -9.10 6.73 5.33
C ASN A 122 -10.38 7.56 5.43
N GLU A 123 -11.33 7.36 4.53
CA GLU A 123 -12.56 8.17 4.43
C GLU A 123 -13.47 8.14 5.66
N ILE A 124 -13.26 7.18 6.59
CA ILE A 124 -13.97 7.17 7.88
C ILE A 124 -13.47 8.25 8.84
N HIS A 125 -12.27 8.76 8.65
CA HIS A 125 -11.67 9.79 9.51
C HIS A 125 -12.02 11.20 9.02
N LEU A 126 -13.31 11.57 9.07
CA LEU A 126 -13.84 12.87 8.63
C LEU A 126 -13.07 14.06 9.20
N ARG A 127 -12.55 13.92 10.41
CA ARG A 127 -11.75 14.93 11.08
C ARG A 127 -10.38 15.11 10.42
N GLY A 128 -9.73 13.99 10.00
CA GLY A 128 -8.49 14.03 9.25
C GLY A 128 -8.67 14.69 7.89
N ILE A 129 -9.79 14.41 7.20
CA ILE A 129 -10.14 15.06 5.94
C ILE A 129 -10.24 16.58 6.11
N ARG A 130 -11.07 17.07 7.05
CA ARG A 130 -11.17 18.51 7.34
C ARG A 130 -9.84 19.13 7.73
N PHE A 131 -9.05 18.43 8.53
CA PHE A 131 -7.73 18.89 8.94
C PHE A 131 -6.79 19.16 7.76
N LEU A 132 -6.84 18.34 6.72
CA LEU A 132 -6.07 18.51 5.49
C LEU A 132 -6.65 19.66 4.64
N GLU A 133 -7.96 19.68 4.43
CA GLU A 133 -8.66 20.73 3.66
C GLU A 133 -8.43 22.13 4.25
N ASP A 134 -8.58 22.30 5.57
CA ASP A 134 -8.31 23.56 6.29
C ASP A 134 -6.86 24.06 6.12
N ARG A 135 -5.95 23.19 5.69
CA ARG A 135 -4.52 23.50 5.45
C ARG A 135 -4.18 23.63 3.97
N GLY A 136 -5.21 23.68 3.11
CA GLY A 136 -5.04 23.89 1.67
C GLY A 136 -4.56 22.64 0.91
N PHE A 137 -4.81 21.45 1.44
CA PHE A 137 -4.70 20.22 0.67
C PHE A 137 -5.98 20.02 -0.15
N THR A 138 -5.83 19.44 -1.34
CA THR A 138 -6.94 19.03 -2.21
C THR A 138 -6.86 17.54 -2.47
N MET A 139 -8.00 16.86 -2.50
CA MET A 139 -8.04 15.43 -2.84
C MET A 139 -7.61 15.25 -4.29
N SER A 140 -6.57 14.46 -4.50
CA SER A 140 -5.98 14.17 -5.81
C SER A 140 -6.31 12.77 -6.32
N MET A 141 -6.62 11.83 -5.41
CA MET A 141 -6.90 10.46 -5.80
C MET A 141 -7.73 9.77 -4.71
N LYS A 142 -8.59 8.85 -5.15
CA LYS A 142 -9.30 7.91 -4.28
C LYS A 142 -8.86 6.48 -4.60
N GLU A 143 -8.31 5.78 -3.61
CA GLU A 143 -8.06 4.35 -3.66
C GLU A 143 -9.25 3.60 -3.05
N GLN A 144 -10.10 3.07 -3.91
CA GLN A 144 -11.24 2.29 -3.47
C GLN A 144 -10.76 0.92 -2.97
N GLU A 145 -10.89 0.70 -1.67
CA GLU A 145 -10.68 -0.62 -1.09
C GLU A 145 -11.92 -1.48 -1.27
N SER A 146 -11.73 -2.77 -1.55
CA SER A 146 -12.80 -3.73 -1.75
C SER A 146 -12.47 -5.04 -1.04
N GLN A 147 -13.50 -5.72 -0.53
CA GLN A 147 -13.34 -7.00 0.18
C GLN A 147 -14.29 -8.04 -0.41
N LEU A 148 -13.80 -9.28 -0.55
CA LEU A 148 -14.58 -10.44 -0.91
C LEU A 148 -14.59 -11.41 0.27
N ASP A 149 -15.78 -11.91 0.62
CA ASP A 149 -15.97 -13.02 1.56
C ASP A 149 -15.67 -14.34 0.83
N LEU A 150 -14.56 -14.99 1.21
CA LEU A 150 -14.13 -16.26 0.64
C LEU A 150 -14.98 -17.45 1.15
N THR A 151 -15.72 -17.31 2.25
CA THR A 151 -16.57 -18.39 2.75
C THR A 151 -17.69 -18.71 1.78
N VAL A 152 -18.23 -17.69 1.11
CA VAL A 152 -19.31 -17.84 0.11
C VAL A 152 -18.80 -17.94 -1.33
N TYR A 153 -17.54 -17.63 -1.61
CA TYR A 153 -16.94 -17.78 -2.92
C TYR A 153 -16.94 -19.23 -3.37
N ARG A 154 -17.27 -19.48 -4.64
CA ARG A 154 -17.42 -20.83 -5.25
C ARG A 154 -16.44 -20.98 -6.42
N PRO A 155 -15.22 -21.53 -6.20
CA PRO A 155 -14.21 -21.69 -7.25
C PRO A 155 -14.70 -22.46 -8.47
N GLU A 156 -15.55 -23.48 -8.24
CA GLU A 156 -16.08 -24.37 -9.28
C GLU A 156 -16.87 -23.64 -10.37
N LYS A 157 -17.41 -22.46 -10.07
CA LYS A 157 -18.14 -21.65 -11.05
C LYS A 157 -17.25 -21.00 -12.11
N TYR A 158 -15.94 -20.99 -11.89
CA TYR A 158 -14.97 -20.22 -12.67
C TYR A 158 -13.90 -21.11 -13.33
N HIS A 159 -14.11 -22.43 -13.34
CA HIS A 159 -13.18 -23.36 -13.97
C HIS A 159 -13.06 -23.12 -15.47
N GLU A 160 -14.14 -22.72 -16.15
CA GLU A 160 -14.13 -22.43 -17.57
C GLU A 160 -13.27 -21.20 -17.94
N GLU A 161 -13.26 -20.16 -17.09
CA GLU A 161 -12.43 -18.98 -17.30
C GLU A 161 -10.95 -19.33 -17.21
N ILE A 162 -10.57 -20.19 -16.25
CA ILE A 162 -9.19 -20.68 -16.11
C ILE A 162 -8.85 -21.60 -17.28
N ALA A 163 -9.73 -22.57 -17.60
CA ALA A 163 -9.53 -23.51 -18.70
C ALA A 163 -9.35 -22.79 -20.05
N ARG A 164 -10.09 -21.71 -20.28
CA ARG A 164 -9.98 -20.91 -21.52
C ARG A 164 -8.57 -20.35 -21.71
N VAL A 165 -7.88 -19.94 -20.61
CA VAL A 165 -6.50 -19.44 -20.67
C VAL A 165 -5.54 -20.61 -20.91
N LEU A 166 -5.69 -21.72 -20.19
CA LEU A 166 -4.86 -22.91 -20.36
C LEU A 166 -4.96 -23.50 -21.79
N ASN A 167 -6.17 -23.52 -22.39
CA ASN A 167 -6.40 -24.00 -23.75
C ASN A 167 -5.78 -23.12 -24.84
N GLN A 168 -5.37 -21.89 -24.51
CA GLN A 168 -4.56 -21.03 -25.39
C GLN A 168 -3.06 -21.38 -25.37
N GLY A 169 -2.66 -22.40 -24.60
CA GLY A 169 -1.28 -22.82 -24.44
C GLY A 169 -0.52 -22.12 -23.28
N PHE A 170 -1.19 -21.25 -22.53
CA PHE A 170 -0.58 -20.64 -21.35
C PHE A 170 -0.50 -21.61 -20.17
N ARG A 171 0.49 -21.39 -19.31
CA ARG A 171 0.62 -22.09 -18.02
C ARG A 171 0.40 -21.12 -16.88
N ILE A 172 -0.25 -21.58 -15.81
CA ILE A 172 -0.38 -20.82 -14.56
C ILE A 172 0.42 -21.55 -13.50
N VAL A 173 1.42 -20.89 -12.95
CA VAL A 173 2.32 -21.44 -11.93
C VAL A 173 2.45 -20.45 -10.75
N THR A 174 2.87 -20.96 -9.60
CA THR A 174 3.30 -20.11 -8.48
C THR A 174 4.73 -19.62 -8.69
N LEU A 175 5.15 -18.57 -7.96
CA LEU A 175 6.54 -18.14 -7.98
C LEU A 175 7.47 -19.23 -7.41
N SER A 176 7.01 -20.03 -6.43
CA SER A 176 7.77 -21.17 -5.93
C SER A 176 8.08 -22.17 -7.05
N GLU A 177 7.06 -22.60 -7.78
CA GLU A 177 7.23 -23.53 -8.91
C GLU A 177 8.13 -22.93 -10.00
N PHE A 178 7.92 -21.64 -10.32
CA PHE A 178 8.72 -20.97 -11.33
C PHE A 178 10.22 -20.83 -10.93
N ARG A 179 10.51 -20.67 -9.64
CA ARG A 179 11.89 -20.68 -9.12
C ARG A 179 12.58 -22.03 -9.26
N GLU A 180 11.83 -23.13 -9.20
CA GLU A 180 12.38 -24.48 -9.45
C GLU A 180 12.74 -24.68 -10.94
N GLU A 181 11.98 -24.08 -11.84
CA GLU A 181 12.20 -24.16 -13.29
C GLU A 181 13.24 -23.15 -13.81
N ASP A 182 13.37 -21.99 -13.17
CA ASP A 182 14.20 -20.88 -13.64
C ASP A 182 14.85 -20.10 -12.49
N ASN A 183 16.17 -20.19 -12.38
CA ASN A 183 16.94 -19.48 -11.36
C ASN A 183 16.91 -17.94 -11.49
N LYS A 184 16.34 -17.41 -12.58
CA LYS A 184 16.12 -15.98 -12.81
C LYS A 184 14.66 -15.57 -12.58
N ALA A 185 13.82 -16.43 -11.99
CA ALA A 185 12.40 -16.18 -11.77
C ALA A 185 12.15 -14.82 -11.10
N ASP A 186 12.82 -14.51 -10.00
CA ASP A 186 12.68 -13.24 -9.28
C ASP A 186 13.03 -12.03 -10.16
N HIS A 187 14.12 -12.13 -10.91
CA HIS A 187 14.55 -11.07 -11.82
C HIS A 187 13.56 -10.89 -12.99
N LYS A 188 12.94 -11.99 -13.46
CA LYS A 188 11.89 -11.92 -14.49
C LYS A 188 10.62 -11.28 -13.93
N CYS A 189 10.21 -11.59 -12.69
CA CYS A 189 9.09 -10.91 -12.02
C CYS A 189 9.35 -9.41 -11.88
N TRP A 190 10.51 -9.01 -11.40
CA TRP A 190 10.91 -7.61 -11.31
C TRP A 190 10.87 -6.90 -12.68
N LYS A 191 11.40 -7.53 -13.74
CA LYS A 191 11.31 -6.98 -15.11
C LYS A 191 9.86 -6.83 -15.57
N PHE A 192 9.01 -7.82 -15.28
CA PHE A 192 7.61 -7.78 -15.61
C PHE A 192 6.92 -6.60 -14.92
N GLU A 193 7.14 -6.43 -13.61
CA GLU A 193 6.58 -5.31 -12.85
C GLU A 193 7.01 -3.96 -13.40
N ARG A 194 8.28 -3.79 -13.80
CA ARG A 194 8.75 -2.56 -14.45
C ARG A 194 8.02 -2.22 -15.75
N VAL A 195 7.51 -3.23 -16.45
CA VAL A 195 6.76 -3.03 -17.70
C VAL A 195 5.30 -2.69 -17.45
N VAL A 196 4.67 -3.30 -16.43
CA VAL A 196 3.23 -3.16 -16.21
C VAL A 196 2.87 -2.04 -15.23
N SER A 197 3.75 -1.70 -14.27
CA SER A 197 3.49 -0.68 -13.26
C SER A 197 3.24 0.72 -13.82
N PRO A 198 3.92 1.18 -14.88
CA PRO A 198 3.60 2.47 -15.50
C PRO A 198 2.19 2.59 -16.08
N ASP A 199 1.50 1.44 -16.27
CA ASP A 199 0.10 1.43 -16.74
C ASP A 199 -0.92 1.56 -15.59
N MET A 200 -0.47 1.53 -14.35
CA MET A 200 -1.34 1.76 -13.19
C MET A 200 -1.62 3.27 -13.05
N PRO A 201 -2.89 3.65 -12.92
CA PRO A 201 -3.21 5.04 -12.67
C PRO A 201 -2.70 5.45 -11.27
N TRP A 202 -1.91 6.51 -11.23
CA TRP A 202 -1.36 7.11 -10.01
C TRP A 202 -1.17 8.61 -10.19
N THR A 203 -1.07 9.38 -9.13
CA THR A 203 -0.88 10.84 -9.20
C THR A 203 0.46 11.25 -9.76
N ASP A 204 1.47 10.41 -9.62
CA ASP A 204 2.83 10.59 -10.13
C ASP A 204 3.29 9.32 -10.86
N PRO A 205 4.21 9.38 -11.83
CA PRO A 205 4.70 8.21 -12.53
C PRO A 205 5.28 7.17 -11.57
N ILE A 206 4.74 5.94 -11.63
CA ILE A 206 5.26 4.82 -10.81
C ILE A 206 6.62 4.38 -11.36
N THR A 207 7.56 4.18 -10.46
CA THR A 207 8.90 3.67 -10.73
C THR A 207 9.14 2.43 -9.88
N VAL A 208 9.51 1.32 -10.51
CA VAL A 208 9.94 0.13 -9.78
C VAL A 208 11.42 0.30 -9.41
N PRO A 209 11.81 0.12 -8.15
CA PRO A 209 13.19 0.30 -7.71
C PRO A 209 14.13 -0.69 -8.40
N GLU A 210 15.44 -0.45 -8.32
CA GLU A 210 16.45 -1.37 -8.84
C GLU A 210 16.36 -2.74 -8.16
N PHE A 211 16.80 -3.79 -8.87
CA PHE A 211 16.55 -5.18 -8.47
C PHE A 211 17.07 -5.54 -7.07
N ASP A 212 18.21 -5.01 -6.64
CA ASP A 212 18.71 -5.27 -5.29
C ASP A 212 17.80 -4.69 -4.22
N HIS A 213 17.30 -3.48 -4.43
CA HIS A 213 16.31 -2.89 -3.52
C HIS A 213 14.97 -3.63 -3.58
N TYR A 214 14.53 -4.07 -4.78
CA TYR A 214 13.33 -4.91 -4.94
C TYR A 214 13.44 -6.20 -4.13
N LYS A 215 14.58 -6.87 -4.13
CA LYS A 215 14.83 -8.05 -3.29
C LYS A 215 14.71 -7.72 -1.79
N GLU A 216 15.38 -6.65 -1.36
CA GLU A 216 15.36 -6.24 0.05
C GLU A 216 13.98 -5.84 0.53
N TYR A 217 13.22 -5.10 -0.28
CA TYR A 217 11.95 -4.52 0.13
C TYR A 217 10.78 -5.48 -0.08
N PHE A 218 10.67 -6.12 -1.26
CA PHE A 218 9.53 -6.98 -1.60
C PHE A 218 9.80 -8.45 -1.27
N LEU A 219 10.90 -9.05 -1.76
CA LEU A 219 11.11 -10.49 -1.61
C LEU A 219 11.57 -10.91 -0.20
N ALA A 220 12.18 -10.01 0.55
CA ALA A 220 12.50 -10.23 1.97
C ALA A 220 11.42 -9.70 2.93
N HIS A 221 10.30 -9.19 2.42
CA HIS A 221 9.23 -8.63 3.24
C HIS A 221 8.59 -9.70 4.13
N PRO A 222 8.27 -9.40 5.43
CA PRO A 222 7.67 -10.38 6.35
C PRO A 222 6.33 -10.98 5.90
N ARG A 223 5.62 -10.29 5.00
CA ARG A 223 4.35 -10.73 4.41
C ARG A 223 4.53 -11.53 3.11
N PHE A 224 5.75 -11.62 2.59
CA PHE A 224 6.02 -12.30 1.33
C PHE A 224 5.81 -13.80 1.46
N ASN A 225 5.16 -14.38 0.46
CA ASN A 225 5.02 -15.82 0.32
C ASN A 225 5.04 -16.17 -1.18
N PRO A 226 6.07 -16.86 -1.69
CA PRO A 226 6.17 -17.18 -3.11
C PRO A 226 5.04 -18.10 -3.62
N ASP A 227 4.43 -18.92 -2.75
CA ASP A 227 3.29 -19.77 -3.11
C ASP A 227 2.00 -18.97 -3.36
N SER A 228 1.95 -17.70 -2.95
CA SER A 228 0.82 -16.81 -3.15
C SER A 228 1.01 -15.82 -4.31
N TRP A 229 2.07 -15.98 -5.11
CA TRP A 229 2.33 -15.22 -6.32
C TRP A 229 2.05 -16.09 -7.54
N PHE A 230 1.04 -15.76 -8.31
CA PHE A 230 0.56 -16.51 -9.46
C PHE A 230 1.03 -15.85 -10.75
N ILE A 231 1.65 -16.63 -11.62
CA ILE A 231 2.30 -16.19 -12.84
C ILE A 231 1.68 -16.94 -14.02
N VAL A 232 1.31 -16.20 -15.05
CA VAL A 232 0.95 -16.81 -16.36
C VAL A 232 2.14 -16.72 -17.26
N LEU A 233 2.51 -17.88 -17.82
CA LEU A 233 3.63 -18.05 -18.73
C LEU A 233 3.12 -18.36 -20.15
N ASP A 234 3.70 -17.67 -21.13
CA ASP A 234 3.72 -18.05 -22.55
C ASP A 234 5.14 -18.59 -22.82
N ASP A 235 5.28 -19.92 -22.92
CA ASP A 235 6.57 -20.63 -22.83
C ASP A 235 7.33 -20.22 -21.55
N LYS A 236 8.43 -19.48 -21.66
CA LYS A 236 9.24 -18.99 -20.54
C LYS A 236 9.04 -17.50 -20.24
N THR A 237 8.10 -16.85 -20.92
CA THR A 237 7.82 -15.42 -20.79
C THR A 237 6.68 -15.18 -19.82
N ILE A 238 6.90 -14.35 -18.82
CA ILE A 238 5.81 -13.89 -17.93
C ILE A 238 4.91 -12.95 -18.73
N VAL A 239 3.63 -13.30 -18.88
CA VAL A 239 2.63 -12.49 -19.57
C VAL A 239 1.59 -11.90 -18.63
N GLY A 240 1.45 -12.48 -17.43
CA GLY A 240 0.58 -12.00 -16.38
C GLY A 240 1.09 -12.40 -15.00
N LEU A 241 0.80 -11.57 -14.00
CA LEU A 241 1.14 -11.81 -12.60
C LEU A 241 0.03 -11.28 -11.70
N ASN A 242 -0.31 -12.06 -10.68
CA ASN A 242 -1.11 -11.61 -9.54
C ASN A 242 -0.44 -12.08 -8.25
N ASN A 243 -0.17 -11.16 -7.34
CA ASN A 243 0.43 -11.51 -6.06
C ASN A 243 -0.52 -11.25 -4.89
N LEU A 244 -0.51 -12.15 -3.92
CA LEU A 244 -1.20 -11.98 -2.65
C LEU A 244 -0.17 -11.79 -1.53
N TRP A 245 -0.54 -10.96 -0.57
CA TRP A 245 0.27 -10.60 0.58
C TRP A 245 -0.44 -10.98 1.88
N LYS A 246 0.24 -11.66 2.77
CA LYS A 246 -0.27 -11.86 4.12
C LYS A 246 -0.58 -10.52 4.76
N THR A 247 -1.58 -10.47 5.62
CA THR A 247 -1.85 -9.30 6.47
C THR A 247 -1.50 -9.62 7.92
N SER A 248 -1.58 -8.64 8.81
CA SER A 248 -1.47 -8.88 10.25
C SER A 248 -2.73 -9.49 10.86
N MET A 249 -3.79 -9.62 10.05
CA MET A 249 -5.05 -10.29 10.41
C MET A 249 -5.02 -11.69 9.80
N GLU A 250 -4.90 -12.73 10.61
CA GLU A 250 -4.65 -14.11 10.17
C GLU A 250 -5.67 -14.65 9.16
N THR A 251 -6.91 -14.18 9.24
CA THR A 251 -8.00 -14.63 8.36
C THR A 251 -8.16 -13.80 7.08
N ILE A 252 -7.36 -12.74 6.92
CA ILE A 252 -7.44 -11.80 5.79
C ILE A 252 -6.15 -11.85 5.00
N ILE A 253 -6.28 -11.99 3.68
CA ILE A 253 -5.17 -11.83 2.73
C ILE A 253 -5.43 -10.60 1.84
N SER A 254 -4.41 -9.97 1.32
CA SER A 254 -4.54 -8.79 0.46
C SER A 254 -3.96 -9.07 -0.94
N THR A 255 -4.62 -8.59 -1.98
CA THR A 255 -4.04 -8.54 -3.32
C THR A 255 -3.09 -7.33 -3.41
N GLY A 256 -1.89 -7.56 -3.91
CA GLY A 256 -1.00 -6.50 -4.36
C GLY A 256 -1.21 -6.19 -5.85
N LEU A 257 -0.21 -6.46 -6.68
CA LEU A 257 -0.29 -6.26 -8.13
C LEU A 257 -1.19 -7.32 -8.80
N THR A 258 -2.01 -6.88 -9.75
CA THR A 258 -2.54 -7.71 -10.84
C THR A 258 -2.18 -7.04 -12.15
N GLY A 259 -1.27 -7.62 -12.90
CA GLY A 259 -0.78 -7.05 -14.16
C GLY A 259 -0.82 -8.05 -15.31
N VAL A 260 -1.05 -7.54 -16.52
CA VAL A 260 -0.98 -8.33 -17.78
C VAL A 260 -0.28 -7.47 -18.83
N LEU A 261 0.71 -8.02 -19.52
CA LEU A 261 1.37 -7.34 -20.62
C LEU A 261 0.36 -6.87 -21.67
N ARG A 262 0.51 -5.67 -22.20
CA ARG A 262 -0.45 -5.04 -23.13
C ARG A 262 -0.88 -5.97 -24.27
N LYS A 263 0.09 -6.67 -24.89
CA LYS A 263 -0.13 -7.63 -26.00
C LYS A 263 -1.09 -8.78 -25.61
N TYR A 264 -1.14 -9.15 -24.33
CA TYR A 264 -1.92 -10.31 -23.85
C TYR A 264 -3.21 -9.92 -23.12
N ARG A 265 -3.53 -8.62 -23.09
CA ARG A 265 -4.79 -8.13 -22.49
C ARG A 265 -5.99 -8.60 -23.30
N ARG A 266 -7.15 -8.65 -22.65
CA ARG A 266 -8.46 -9.09 -23.24
C ARG A 266 -8.52 -10.57 -23.61
N ASN A 267 -7.53 -11.38 -23.25
CA ASN A 267 -7.51 -12.85 -23.44
C ASN A 267 -7.92 -13.63 -22.18
N GLY A 268 -8.51 -12.95 -21.17
CA GLY A 268 -8.96 -13.59 -19.93
C GLY A 268 -7.87 -13.78 -18.87
N VAL A 269 -6.61 -13.45 -19.15
CA VAL A 269 -5.47 -13.71 -18.26
C VAL A 269 -5.66 -13.11 -16.86
N ALA A 270 -6.07 -11.84 -16.73
CA ALA A 270 -6.31 -11.21 -15.43
C ALA A 270 -7.41 -11.92 -14.62
N THR A 271 -8.50 -12.32 -15.30
CA THR A 271 -9.62 -13.04 -14.67
C THR A 271 -9.18 -14.41 -14.20
N ALA A 272 -8.47 -15.18 -15.02
CA ALA A 272 -7.94 -16.49 -14.63
C ALA A 272 -6.99 -16.39 -13.44
N LEU A 273 -6.06 -15.41 -13.43
CA LEU A 273 -5.18 -15.15 -12.30
C LEU A 273 -5.95 -14.83 -11.01
N LYS A 274 -6.99 -13.99 -11.10
CA LYS A 274 -7.85 -13.67 -9.95
C LYS A 274 -8.53 -14.93 -9.42
N HIS A 275 -9.17 -15.73 -10.27
CA HIS A 275 -9.86 -16.94 -9.81
C HIS A 275 -8.89 -17.99 -9.26
N THR A 276 -7.70 -18.14 -9.83
CA THR A 276 -6.66 -19.04 -9.31
C THR A 276 -6.22 -18.58 -7.91
N SER A 277 -5.93 -17.29 -7.73
CA SER A 277 -5.49 -16.76 -6.45
C SER A 277 -6.58 -16.81 -5.37
N LEU A 278 -7.85 -16.56 -5.73
CA LEU A 278 -8.99 -16.67 -4.82
C LEU A 278 -9.23 -18.12 -4.39
N SER A 279 -9.13 -19.06 -5.31
CA SER A 279 -9.27 -20.50 -5.04
C SER A 279 -8.18 -20.97 -4.08
N TRP A 280 -6.93 -20.54 -4.31
CA TRP A 280 -5.81 -20.82 -3.43
C TRP A 280 -6.03 -20.21 -2.05
N ALA A 281 -6.39 -18.93 -1.95
CA ALA A 281 -6.61 -18.25 -0.68
C ALA A 281 -7.71 -18.94 0.15
N LYS A 282 -8.83 -19.33 -0.49
CA LYS A 282 -9.88 -20.12 0.16
C LYS A 282 -9.36 -21.46 0.67
N LYS A 283 -8.57 -22.20 -0.14
CA LYS A 283 -7.97 -23.50 0.23
C LYS A 283 -7.00 -23.36 1.41
N GLN A 284 -6.28 -22.21 1.51
CA GLN A 284 -5.42 -21.92 2.65
C GLN A 284 -6.18 -21.52 3.93
N GLY A 285 -7.52 -21.44 3.88
CA GLY A 285 -8.35 -21.16 5.04
C GLY A 285 -8.61 -19.67 5.32
N TYR A 286 -8.15 -18.75 4.43
CA TYR A 286 -8.51 -17.35 4.56
C TYR A 286 -10.03 -17.16 4.45
N LYS A 287 -10.57 -16.26 5.28
CA LYS A 287 -12.01 -15.95 5.31
C LYS A 287 -12.38 -14.82 4.36
N SER A 288 -11.46 -13.90 4.13
CA SER A 288 -11.68 -12.80 3.19
C SER A 288 -10.39 -12.37 2.50
N ILE A 289 -10.56 -11.71 1.36
CA ILE A 289 -9.49 -11.08 0.60
C ILE A 289 -9.83 -9.62 0.34
N ARG A 290 -8.84 -8.75 0.47
CA ARG A 290 -8.92 -7.32 0.15
C ARG A 290 -8.12 -6.96 -1.08
N THR A 291 -8.53 -5.90 -1.75
CA THR A 291 -7.82 -5.32 -2.88
C THR A 291 -8.09 -3.82 -2.96
N ASN A 292 -7.11 -3.05 -3.41
CA ASN A 292 -7.23 -1.62 -3.62
C ASN A 292 -7.13 -1.32 -5.11
N ASN A 293 -7.92 -0.38 -5.56
CA ASN A 293 -7.84 0.13 -6.93
C ASN A 293 -8.15 1.63 -6.93
N VAL A 294 -7.37 2.39 -7.68
CA VAL A 294 -7.73 3.78 -7.95
C VAL A 294 -9.08 3.80 -8.67
N ASP A 295 -9.94 4.74 -8.31
CA ASP A 295 -11.32 4.85 -8.84
C ASP A 295 -11.36 4.99 -10.37
N SER A 296 -10.35 5.59 -10.98
CA SER A 296 -10.19 5.67 -12.43
C SER A 296 -9.82 4.34 -13.11
N ASN A 297 -9.48 3.27 -12.35
CA ASN A 297 -9.19 1.94 -12.91
C ASN A 297 -10.48 1.12 -13.10
N GLU A 298 -11.39 1.63 -13.95
CA GLU A 298 -12.70 1.01 -14.20
C GLU A 298 -12.60 -0.46 -14.63
N GLY A 299 -11.55 -0.81 -15.39
CA GLY A 299 -11.33 -2.18 -15.87
C GLY A 299 -11.15 -3.16 -14.71
N MET A 300 -10.31 -2.84 -13.74
CA MET A 300 -10.04 -3.70 -12.59
C MET A 300 -11.20 -3.67 -11.59
N LEU A 301 -11.81 -2.51 -11.36
CA LEU A 301 -13.02 -2.39 -10.53
C LEU A 301 -14.16 -3.26 -11.08
N SER A 302 -14.40 -3.23 -12.41
CA SER A 302 -15.41 -4.07 -13.06
C SER A 302 -15.14 -5.57 -12.86
N ILE A 303 -13.89 -6.02 -12.98
CA ILE A 303 -13.53 -7.43 -12.73
C ILE A 303 -13.84 -7.79 -11.27
N ASN A 304 -13.39 -6.96 -10.32
CA ASN A 304 -13.60 -7.23 -8.89
C ASN A 304 -15.10 -7.29 -8.53
N LEU A 305 -15.90 -6.34 -9.00
CA LEU A 305 -17.35 -6.32 -8.76
C LEU A 305 -18.05 -7.54 -9.35
N LYS A 306 -17.68 -8.00 -10.56
CA LYS A 306 -18.22 -9.21 -11.18
C LYS A 306 -17.88 -10.47 -10.39
N ILE A 307 -16.72 -10.53 -9.75
CA ILE A 307 -16.33 -11.64 -8.87
C ILE A 307 -17.14 -11.61 -7.56
N GLY A 308 -17.67 -10.45 -7.16
CA GLY A 308 -18.47 -10.28 -5.94
C GLY A 308 -17.76 -9.51 -4.82
N PHE A 309 -16.65 -8.82 -5.11
CA PHE A 309 -16.07 -7.88 -4.17
C PHE A 309 -17.07 -6.77 -3.85
N LYS A 310 -17.06 -6.31 -2.61
CA LYS A 310 -17.87 -5.20 -2.13
C LYS A 310 -16.96 -4.07 -1.67
N PHE A 311 -17.32 -2.84 -1.95
CA PHE A 311 -16.59 -1.68 -1.47
C PHE A 311 -16.61 -1.61 0.05
N ILE A 312 -15.46 -1.28 0.61
CA ILE A 312 -15.27 -0.90 2.01
C ILE A 312 -14.61 0.48 2.03
N PRO A 313 -14.51 1.15 3.18
CA PRO A 313 -14.00 2.52 3.24
C PRO A 313 -12.69 2.69 2.50
N ALA A 314 -12.63 3.71 1.65
CA ALA A 314 -11.52 4.01 0.76
C ALA A 314 -10.39 4.78 1.47
N TRP A 315 -9.22 4.78 0.87
CA TRP A 315 -8.15 5.70 1.18
C TRP A 315 -8.19 6.90 0.23
N LEU A 316 -8.06 8.09 0.80
CA LEU A 316 -8.06 9.36 0.08
C LEU A 316 -6.66 9.94 0.11
N VAL A 317 -6.12 10.25 -1.06
CA VAL A 317 -4.82 10.92 -1.21
C VAL A 317 -5.07 12.41 -1.41
N PHE A 318 -4.40 13.21 -0.61
CA PHE A 318 -4.47 14.66 -0.64
C PHE A 318 -3.13 15.25 -0.99
N ASP A 319 -3.13 16.20 -1.90
CA ASP A 319 -1.94 16.91 -2.37
C ASP A 319 -1.99 18.39 -1.96
N LYS A 320 -0.86 18.91 -1.53
CA LYS A 320 -0.63 20.34 -1.38
C LYS A 320 0.55 20.77 -2.24
N ILE A 321 0.28 21.57 -3.26
CA ILE A 321 1.31 22.16 -4.10
C ILE A 321 1.92 23.35 -3.33
N ILE A 322 3.23 23.31 -3.13
CA ILE A 322 3.99 24.37 -2.42
C ILE A 322 4.58 25.35 -3.42
N LYS A 323 5.08 24.83 -4.56
CA LYS A 323 5.61 25.63 -5.67
C LYS A 323 5.18 25.00 -6.98
N GLU A 324 4.69 25.82 -7.90
CA GLU A 324 4.48 25.34 -9.27
C GLU A 324 5.83 25.01 -9.91
N LYS A 325 5.88 23.95 -10.71
CA LYS A 325 7.05 23.69 -11.56
C LYS A 325 7.21 24.86 -12.52
N LYS A 326 8.34 25.57 -12.41
CA LYS A 326 8.77 26.50 -13.45
C LYS A 326 9.21 25.73 -14.68
#